data_74f8ace9db98209f05388e47f8b4f795
#
_entry.id   74f8ace9db98209f05388e47f8b4f795
#
_cell.length_a   1.000
_cell.length_b   1.000
_cell.length_c   1.000
_cell.angle_alpha   90.00
_cell.angle_beta   90.00
_cell.angle_gamma   90.00
#
_symmetry.space_group_name_H-M   'P 1'
#
loop_
_entity.id
_entity.type
_entity.pdbx_description
1 polymer ?
#
loop_
_entity_poly.entity_id
_entity_poly.type
_entity_poly.pdbx_seq_one_letter_code
_entity_poly.pdbx_strand_id
1 'polypeptide(L)'
;MKKLILIRHGESEWNKLNLFTGWTNVDLSEKGVQEAIEAGKTLKENGYKPEICFTSYLKRAIKTLNLALEAMDMDWLPVYKSWRLNEKSYGQLQGLDKKMTAEKYGDEQVRLISSISLSLLLWQIRSCRA
;
A
#
# COMPACT_ATOMS: atom_id res chain seq x y z
N MET A 1 -2.23 -22.43 12.80
CA MET A 1 -1.08 -21.74 12.21
C MET A 1 -1.47 -20.31 11.89
N LYS A 2 -0.67 -19.35 12.26
CA LYS A 2 -0.93 -17.94 11.91
C LYS A 2 -0.45 -17.67 10.49
N LYS A 3 -1.25 -16.96 9.70
CA LYS A 3 -0.90 -16.52 8.35
C LYS A 3 -0.82 -15.00 8.31
N LEU A 4 0.10 -14.48 7.54
CA LEU A 4 0.28 -13.06 7.30
C LEU A 4 0.09 -12.78 5.81
N ILE A 5 -0.79 -11.83 5.50
CA ILE A 5 -0.97 -11.33 4.14
C ILE A 5 -0.41 -9.92 4.07
N LEU A 6 0.47 -9.69 3.12
CA LEU A 6 1.05 -8.37 2.84
C LEU A 6 0.51 -7.88 1.50
N ILE A 7 -0.08 -6.69 1.50
CA ILE A 7 -0.58 -6.04 0.29
C ILE A 7 0.07 -4.66 0.19
N ARG A 8 0.57 -4.33 -1.00
CA ARG A 8 0.99 -2.97 -1.33
C ARG A 8 -0.23 -2.18 -1.82
N HIS A 9 -0.29 -0.89 -1.51
CA HIS A 9 -1.33 -0.01 -2.06
C HIS A 9 -1.30 -0.01 -3.60
N GLY A 10 -2.44 0.23 -4.23
CA GLY A 10 -2.55 0.41 -5.67
C GLY A 10 -1.77 1.63 -6.17
N GLU A 11 -1.66 1.76 -7.49
CA GLU A 11 -1.02 2.91 -8.11
C GLU A 11 -1.63 4.23 -7.59
N SER A 12 -0.79 5.14 -7.12
CA SER A 12 -1.21 6.49 -6.75
C SER A 12 -1.06 7.47 -7.91
N GLU A 13 -1.71 8.63 -7.83
CA GLU A 13 -1.56 9.69 -8.84
C GLU A 13 -0.10 10.09 -9.05
N TRP A 14 0.69 10.13 -7.99
CA TRP A 14 2.10 10.45 -8.08
C TRP A 14 2.97 9.28 -8.57
N ASN A 15 2.57 8.03 -8.34
CA ASN A 15 3.22 6.89 -9.00
C ASN A 15 3.04 6.97 -10.52
N LYS A 16 1.85 7.31 -10.98
CA LYS A 16 1.54 7.53 -12.39
C LYS A 16 2.42 8.64 -13.00
N LEU A 17 2.68 9.68 -12.24
CA LEU A 17 3.54 10.81 -12.65
C LEU A 17 5.03 10.56 -12.39
N ASN A 18 5.41 9.41 -11.85
CA ASN A 18 6.79 9.05 -11.48
C ASN A 18 7.45 10.03 -10.49
N LEU A 19 6.68 10.50 -9.50
CA LEU A 19 7.15 11.40 -8.45
C LEU A 19 7.46 10.65 -7.15
N PHE A 20 8.39 11.16 -6.38
CA PHE A 20 8.60 10.70 -5.01
C PHE A 20 7.41 11.08 -4.12
N THR A 21 6.78 10.12 -3.51
CA THR A 21 5.56 10.32 -2.72
C THR A 21 5.83 10.37 -1.22
N GLY A 22 6.37 9.32 -0.66
CA GLY A 22 6.65 9.24 0.78
C GLY A 22 5.42 9.49 1.64
N TRP A 23 5.48 10.48 2.51
CA TRP A 23 4.38 10.86 3.41
C TRP A 23 3.38 11.84 2.80
N THR A 24 3.60 12.29 1.58
CA THR A 24 2.61 13.11 0.88
C THR A 24 1.33 12.29 0.69
N ASN A 25 0.21 12.85 1.12
CA ASN A 25 -1.07 12.13 1.20
C ASN A 25 -1.84 12.20 -0.12
N VAL A 26 -1.29 11.59 -1.16
CA VAL A 26 -1.92 11.51 -2.48
C VAL A 26 -2.88 10.34 -2.58
N ASP A 27 -3.88 10.50 -3.42
CA ASP A 27 -4.90 9.49 -3.66
C ASP A 27 -4.44 8.40 -4.66
N LEU A 28 -5.23 7.32 -4.74
CA LEU A 28 -5.08 6.31 -5.78
C LEU A 28 -5.48 6.88 -7.15
N SER A 29 -4.79 6.44 -8.19
CA SER A 29 -5.26 6.61 -9.56
C SER A 29 -6.45 5.67 -9.83
N GLU A 30 -7.14 5.86 -10.96
CA GLU A 30 -8.20 4.94 -11.38
C GLU A 30 -7.70 3.50 -11.50
N LYS A 31 -6.49 3.33 -12.03
CA LYS A 31 -5.83 2.03 -12.10
C LYS A 31 -5.58 1.45 -10.72
N GLY A 32 -5.11 2.27 -9.77
CA GLY A 32 -4.87 1.86 -8.39
C GLY A 32 -6.13 1.39 -7.67
N VAL A 33 -7.26 2.01 -7.95
CA VAL A 33 -8.57 1.58 -7.45
C VAL A 33 -8.92 0.18 -7.99
N GLN A 34 -8.74 -0.06 -9.28
CA GLN A 34 -8.99 -1.37 -9.88
C GLN A 34 -8.03 -2.44 -9.33
N GLU A 35 -6.77 -2.13 -9.15
CA GLU A 35 -5.79 -3.02 -8.53
C GLU A 35 -6.20 -3.44 -7.12
N ALA A 36 -6.71 -2.51 -6.31
CA ALA A 36 -7.18 -2.79 -4.96
C ALA A 36 -8.41 -3.72 -4.96
N ILE A 37 -9.34 -3.49 -5.86
CA ILE A 37 -10.54 -4.33 -6.03
C ILE A 37 -10.13 -5.75 -6.48
N GLU A 38 -9.24 -5.86 -7.45
CA GLU A 38 -8.73 -7.14 -7.93
C GLU A 38 -7.97 -7.92 -6.84
N ALA A 39 -7.19 -7.22 -6.02
CA ALA A 39 -6.52 -7.84 -4.88
C ALA A 39 -7.54 -8.47 -3.91
N GLY A 40 -8.61 -7.75 -3.60
CA GLY A 40 -9.70 -8.25 -2.75
C GLY A 40 -10.40 -9.47 -3.36
N LYS A 41 -10.71 -9.43 -4.64
CA LYS A 41 -11.31 -10.56 -5.37
C LYS A 41 -10.41 -11.79 -5.35
N THR A 42 -9.12 -11.60 -5.61
CA THR A 42 -8.12 -12.68 -5.60
C THR A 42 -8.04 -13.34 -4.23
N LEU A 43 -8.03 -12.55 -3.15
CA LEU A 43 -8.02 -13.07 -1.79
C LEU A 43 -9.30 -13.87 -1.47
N LYS A 44 -10.45 -13.38 -1.89
CA LYS A 44 -11.72 -14.06 -1.70
C LYS A 44 -11.78 -15.39 -2.44
N GLU A 45 -11.37 -15.40 -3.71
CA GLU A 45 -11.34 -16.62 -4.54
C GLU A 45 -10.42 -17.70 -3.98
N ASN A 46 -9.29 -17.29 -3.38
CA ASN A 46 -8.36 -18.21 -2.74
C ASN A 46 -8.76 -18.60 -1.30
N GLY A 47 -9.91 -18.18 -0.84
CA GLY A 47 -10.45 -18.57 0.45
C GLY A 47 -9.76 -17.96 1.67
N TYR A 48 -9.03 -16.87 1.51
CA TYR A 48 -8.39 -16.16 2.61
C TYR A 48 -9.44 -15.41 3.44
N LYS A 49 -9.44 -15.65 4.75
CA LYS A 49 -10.33 -15.00 5.71
C LYS A 49 -9.53 -14.34 6.82
N PRO A 50 -9.10 -13.10 6.65
CA PRO A 50 -8.40 -12.37 7.71
C PRO A 50 -9.33 -12.12 8.89
N GLU A 51 -8.77 -12.02 10.09
CA GLU A 51 -9.50 -11.69 11.31
C GLU A 51 -9.29 -10.24 11.75
N ILE A 52 -8.17 -9.65 11.33
CA ILE A 52 -7.76 -8.31 11.70
C ILE A 52 -6.92 -7.68 10.58
N CYS A 53 -7.05 -6.38 10.41
CA CYS A 53 -6.31 -5.63 9.42
C CYS A 53 -5.52 -4.49 10.07
N PHE A 54 -4.36 -4.23 9.50
CA PHE A 54 -3.52 -3.09 9.86
C PHE A 54 -3.21 -2.26 8.61
N THR A 55 -3.25 -0.95 8.74
CA THR A 55 -2.91 -0.03 7.66
C THR A 55 -2.19 1.21 8.20
N SER A 56 -1.64 2.00 7.29
CA SER A 56 -1.03 3.29 7.62
C SER A 56 -2.08 4.41 7.73
N TYR A 57 -1.62 5.63 7.98
CA TYR A 57 -2.46 6.82 7.91
C TYR A 57 -2.54 7.44 6.52
N LEU A 58 -1.81 6.92 5.54
CA LEU A 58 -1.83 7.43 4.18
C LEU A 58 -3.12 7.04 3.45
N LYS A 59 -3.76 8.01 2.83
CA LYS A 59 -5.05 7.84 2.12
C LYS A 59 -5.02 6.68 1.13
N ARG A 60 -3.97 6.58 0.32
CA ARG A 60 -3.83 5.51 -0.67
C ARG A 60 -3.82 4.10 -0.06
N ALA A 61 -3.19 3.95 1.11
CA ALA A 61 -3.16 2.67 1.82
C ALA A 61 -4.52 2.34 2.45
N ILE A 62 -5.15 3.33 3.08
CA ILE A 62 -6.49 3.18 3.68
C ILE A 62 -7.52 2.83 2.61
N LYS A 63 -7.53 3.51 1.48
CA LYS A 63 -8.44 3.24 0.38
C LYS A 63 -8.20 1.86 -0.25
N THR A 64 -6.95 1.46 -0.42
CA THR A 64 -6.63 0.12 -0.93
C THR A 64 -7.20 -0.95 -0.02
N LEU A 65 -7.04 -0.81 1.30
CA LEU A 65 -7.61 -1.75 2.26
C LEU A 65 -9.14 -1.77 2.18
N ASN A 66 -9.79 -0.60 2.20
CA ASN A 66 -11.24 -0.52 2.18
C ASN A 66 -11.84 -1.13 0.92
N LEU A 67 -11.25 -0.87 -0.25
CA LEU A 67 -11.69 -1.45 -1.51
C LEU A 67 -11.49 -2.97 -1.56
N ALA A 68 -10.38 -3.46 -1.04
CA ALA A 68 -10.11 -4.89 -0.95
C ALA A 68 -11.10 -5.59 0.00
N LEU A 69 -11.38 -5.02 1.16
CA LEU A 69 -12.37 -5.55 2.11
C LEU A 69 -13.78 -5.54 1.53
N GLU A 70 -14.16 -4.48 0.84
CA GLU A 70 -15.46 -4.40 0.15
C GLU A 70 -15.58 -5.51 -0.90
N ALA A 71 -14.56 -5.74 -1.71
CA ALA A 71 -14.53 -6.82 -2.69
C ALA A 71 -14.60 -8.22 -2.06
N MET A 72 -14.14 -8.36 -0.82
CA MET A 72 -14.21 -9.60 -0.04
C MET A 72 -15.52 -9.76 0.74
N ASP A 73 -16.40 -8.77 0.75
CA ASP A 73 -17.58 -8.69 1.63
C ASP A 73 -17.23 -8.77 3.13
N MET A 74 -16.10 -8.20 3.50
CA MET A 74 -15.54 -8.22 4.86
C MET A 74 -15.31 -6.83 5.45
N ASP A 75 -16.14 -5.85 5.11
CA ASP A 75 -16.05 -4.46 5.61
C ASP A 75 -16.13 -4.35 7.14
N TRP A 76 -16.70 -5.37 7.77
CA TRP A 76 -16.88 -5.46 9.22
C TRP A 76 -15.59 -5.76 9.99
N LEU A 77 -14.51 -6.12 9.34
CA LEU A 77 -13.26 -6.48 10.01
C LEU A 77 -12.68 -5.30 10.80
N PRO A 78 -12.10 -5.56 12.00
CA PRO A 78 -11.38 -4.54 12.72
C PRO A 78 -10.15 -4.07 11.94
N VAL A 79 -9.99 -2.74 11.85
CA VAL A 79 -8.87 -2.11 11.16
C VAL A 79 -8.13 -1.20 12.15
N TYR A 80 -6.83 -1.43 12.30
CA TYR A 80 -5.96 -0.61 13.12
C TYR A 80 -5.02 0.19 12.24
N LYS A 81 -4.96 1.50 12.47
CA LYS A 81 -4.10 2.42 11.75
C LYS A 81 -2.88 2.78 12.59
N SER A 82 -1.72 2.84 11.96
CA SER A 82 -0.48 3.25 12.62
C SER A 82 0.43 4.01 11.66
N TRP A 83 1.02 5.12 12.12
CA TRP A 83 2.01 5.86 11.36
C TRP A 83 3.28 5.03 11.09
N ARG A 84 3.54 4.01 11.92
CA ARG A 84 4.67 3.09 11.74
C ARG A 84 4.58 2.26 10.46
N LEU A 85 3.39 2.16 9.88
CA LEU A 85 3.13 1.50 8.60
C LEU A 85 3.15 2.48 7.43
N ASN A 86 3.36 3.78 7.67
CA ASN A 86 3.54 4.74 6.61
C ASN A 86 4.76 4.39 5.77
N GLU A 87 4.68 4.72 4.49
CA GLU A 87 5.83 4.67 3.59
C GLU A 87 6.97 5.53 4.13
N LYS A 88 8.20 5.19 3.74
CA LYS A 88 9.37 6.01 4.08
C LYS A 88 9.17 7.46 3.64
N SER A 89 9.52 8.39 4.50
CA SER A 89 9.58 9.81 4.13
C SER A 89 10.79 10.09 3.25
N TYR A 90 10.57 10.77 2.15
CA TYR A 90 11.64 11.22 1.25
C TYR A 90 12.06 12.66 1.52
N GLY A 91 11.50 13.31 2.54
CA GLY A 91 11.85 14.68 2.93
C GLY A 91 11.70 15.65 1.76
N GLN A 92 12.77 16.37 1.44
CA GLN A 92 12.79 17.37 0.37
C GLN A 92 12.64 16.81 -1.05
N LEU A 93 12.80 15.48 -1.23
CA LEU A 93 12.61 14.83 -2.53
C LEU A 93 11.12 14.60 -2.87
N GLN A 94 10.23 14.72 -1.90
CA GLN A 94 8.79 14.52 -2.12
C GLN A 94 8.26 15.53 -3.15
N GLY A 95 7.56 15.02 -4.15
CA GLY A 95 7.04 15.81 -5.27
C GLY A 95 8.02 16.00 -6.44
N LEU A 96 9.27 15.56 -6.30
CA LEU A 96 10.23 15.63 -7.39
C LEU A 96 10.10 14.44 -8.35
N ASP A 97 10.35 14.69 -9.62
CA ASP A 97 10.40 13.64 -10.64
C ASP A 97 11.61 12.73 -10.40
N LYS A 98 11.38 11.42 -10.36
CA LYS A 98 12.43 10.44 -10.09
C LYS A 98 13.51 10.40 -11.15
N LYS A 99 13.14 10.57 -12.42
CA LYS A 99 14.07 10.57 -13.54
C LYS A 99 14.97 11.81 -13.50
N MET A 100 14.38 12.99 -13.31
CA MET A 100 15.14 14.23 -13.18
C MET A 100 16.05 14.24 -11.96
N THR A 101 15.59 13.66 -10.85
CA THR A 101 16.39 13.52 -9.63
C THR A 101 17.56 12.56 -9.85
N ALA A 102 17.35 11.47 -10.58
CA ALA A 102 18.42 10.53 -10.95
C ALA A 102 19.49 11.20 -11.85
N GLU A 103 19.07 12.03 -12.79
CA GLU A 103 19.99 12.81 -13.63
C GLU A 103 20.84 13.80 -12.81
N LYS A 104 20.28 14.37 -11.75
CA LYS A 104 20.95 15.33 -10.88
C LYS A 104 21.87 14.69 -9.83
N TYR A 105 21.44 13.58 -9.20
CA TYR A 105 22.13 12.95 -8.07
C TYR A 105 22.75 11.58 -8.38
N GLY A 106 22.50 11.03 -9.57
CA GLY A 106 22.94 9.70 -9.99
C GLY A 106 21.90 8.61 -9.78
N ASP A 107 21.81 7.67 -10.74
CA ASP A 107 20.83 6.57 -10.74
C ASP A 107 20.97 5.65 -9.54
N GLU A 108 22.21 5.36 -9.12
CA GLU A 108 22.47 4.45 -8.02
C GLU A 108 21.93 4.99 -6.69
N GLN A 109 22.10 6.29 -6.44
CA GLN A 109 21.62 6.92 -5.22
C GLN A 109 20.10 6.96 -5.14
N VAL A 110 19.44 7.25 -6.25
CA VAL A 110 17.97 7.21 -6.35
C VAL A 110 17.45 5.78 -6.20
N ARG A 111 18.11 4.79 -6.78
CA ARG A 111 17.76 3.38 -6.62
C ARG A 111 17.87 2.92 -5.16
N LEU A 112 18.91 3.31 -4.45
CA LEU A 112 19.07 3.00 -3.02
C LEU A 112 17.96 3.63 -2.17
N ILE A 113 17.58 4.87 -2.46
CA ILE A 113 16.50 5.57 -1.76
C ILE A 113 15.16 4.88 -2.04
N SER A 114 14.91 4.48 -3.29
CA SER A 114 13.65 3.85 -3.71
C SER A 114 13.49 2.40 -3.25
N SER A 115 14.58 1.64 -3.13
CA SER A 115 14.54 0.21 -2.80
C SER A 115 14.11 -0.10 -1.36
N ILE A 116 14.12 0.88 -0.45
CA ILE A 116 13.80 0.71 0.97
C ILE A 116 12.32 1.03 1.26
N SER A 117 11.54 1.38 0.25
CA SER A 117 10.15 1.81 0.40
C SER A 117 9.20 0.61 0.33
N LEU A 118 8.84 0.10 1.49
CA LEU A 118 7.76 -0.88 1.67
C LEU A 118 6.62 -0.23 2.45
N SER A 119 5.60 0.26 1.76
CA SER A 119 4.32 0.53 2.40
C SER A 119 3.55 -0.79 2.48
N LEU A 120 3.60 -1.40 3.65
CA LEU A 120 2.99 -2.69 3.92
C LEU A 120 1.62 -2.52 4.56
N LEU A 121 0.62 -3.10 3.95
CA LEU A 121 -0.65 -3.44 4.59
C LEU A 121 -0.46 -4.81 5.26
N LEU A 122 -0.43 -4.82 6.58
CA LEU A 122 -0.29 -6.05 7.34
C LEU A 122 -1.68 -6.63 7.66
N TRP A 123 -1.96 -7.79 7.08
CA TRP A 123 -3.16 -8.55 7.41
C TRP A 123 -2.78 -9.79 8.21
N GLN A 124 -3.28 -9.91 9.42
CA GLN A 124 -3.07 -11.11 10.21
C GLN A 124 -4.27 -12.04 10.06
N ILE A 125 -3.99 -13.23 9.56
CA ILE A 125 -4.97 -14.32 9.52
C ILE A 125 -4.66 -15.27 10.67
N ARG A 126 -5.63 -15.46 11.56
CA ARG A 126 -5.62 -16.64 12.43
C ARG A 126 -6.29 -17.78 11.69
N SER A 127 -5.69 -18.96 11.70
CA SER A 127 -6.42 -20.14 11.25
C SER A 127 -7.53 -20.40 12.27
N CYS A 128 -8.80 -20.33 11.84
CA CYS A 128 -9.85 -20.98 12.59
C CYS A 128 -9.49 -22.46 12.68
N ARG A 129 -9.29 -22.96 13.87
CA ARG A 129 -9.44 -24.40 14.10
C ARG A 129 -10.91 -24.70 13.83
N ALA A 130 -11.12 -25.56 12.89
CA ALA A 130 -12.42 -26.19 12.73
C ALA A 130 -12.76 -26.97 14.01
#